data_8e162b0e3f74103953b2a49a011b76f2
#
_entry.id   8e162b0e3f74103953b2a49a011b76f2
#
_cell.length_a   1.000
_cell.length_b   1.000
_cell.length_c   1.000
_cell.angle_alpha   90.00
_cell.angle_beta   90.00
_cell.angle_gamma   90.00
#
_symmetry.space_group_name_H-M   'P 1'
#
loop_
_entity.id
_entity.type
_entity.pdbx_description
1 polymer ?
#
loop_
_entity_poly.entity_id
_entity_poly.type
_entity_poly.pdbx_seq_one_letter_code
_entity_poly.pdbx_strand_id
1 'polypeptide(L)'
;NFEGQYVVAGSAAILTIAILLLSEILPKTIGALYWRRLTVSSYHILKGLMWLLWPIVVMIEMMRAPFPQVETETVTRNELSVLADIAEESDVIEEDEEAVIQNLLKLREIRVAEIMTPRVVMTTVDADESVRDILDRIPIMIHGRMPVSRENVDDMIGLVLRSEILRRAADDDFDVKMGELSREILACSVDTSVDKALDILLENKEQLLVAKDQFGGTAGLVSMEDIIETLLGVEIVDESDQDAIDDGVLHEDMRELAKRRYDYEAE
;
A
#
# COMPACT_ATOMS: atom_id res chain seq x y z
N ASN A 1 27.95 35.21 62.15
CA ASN A 1 27.42 36.48 61.64
C ASN A 1 26.32 36.16 60.62
N PHE A 2 25.10 36.14 61.10
CA PHE A 2 23.91 35.85 60.26
C PHE A 2 23.71 36.86 59.15
N GLU A 3 24.03 38.14 59.34
CA GLU A 3 23.89 39.16 58.30
C GLU A 3 24.76 38.95 57.10
N GLY A 4 25.96 38.43 57.25
CA GLY A 4 26.85 38.12 56.10
C GLY A 4 26.33 37.02 55.21
N GLN A 5 25.61 36.04 55.76
CA GLN A 5 25.05 34.92 54.98
C GLN A 5 23.87 35.38 54.09
N TYR A 6 23.02 36.29 54.54
CA TYR A 6 21.94 36.82 53.73
C TYR A 6 22.43 37.72 52.60
N VAL A 7 23.49 38.48 52.80
CA VAL A 7 24.11 39.31 51.74
C VAL A 7 24.77 38.40 50.68
N VAL A 8 25.47 37.36 51.07
CA VAL A 8 26.06 36.40 50.13
C VAL A 8 24.97 35.62 49.36
N ALA A 9 23.94 35.14 50.04
CA ALA A 9 22.81 34.47 49.42
C ALA A 9 22.05 35.39 48.45
N GLY A 10 21.81 36.65 48.82
CA GLY A 10 21.14 37.63 47.94
C GLY A 10 21.96 37.98 46.71
N SER A 11 23.29 38.17 46.86
CA SER A 11 24.17 38.43 45.70
C SER A 11 24.30 37.24 44.79
N ALA A 12 24.35 36.03 45.31
CA ALA A 12 24.36 34.80 44.52
C ALA A 12 23.05 34.63 43.71
N ALA A 13 21.90 34.88 44.34
CA ALA A 13 20.62 34.82 43.66
C ALA A 13 20.50 35.87 42.53
N ILE A 14 20.93 37.10 42.74
CA ILE A 14 20.94 38.14 41.71
C ILE A 14 21.88 37.77 40.56
N LEU A 15 23.07 37.25 40.87
CA LEU A 15 24.05 36.80 39.89
C LEU A 15 23.50 35.65 39.03
N THR A 16 22.84 34.68 39.69
CA THR A 16 22.23 33.54 38.98
C THR A 16 21.12 34.00 38.03
N ILE A 17 20.24 34.89 38.47
CA ILE A 17 19.20 35.44 37.63
C ILE A 17 19.78 36.26 36.47
N ALA A 18 20.81 37.04 36.71
CA ALA A 18 21.48 37.81 35.68
C ALA A 18 22.16 36.91 34.63
N ILE A 19 22.80 35.82 35.06
CA ILE A 19 23.39 34.82 34.17
C ILE A 19 22.28 34.14 33.33
N LEU A 20 21.20 33.67 33.94
CA LEU A 20 20.09 33.03 33.23
C LEU A 20 19.46 33.96 32.20
N LEU A 21 19.19 35.22 32.55
CA LEU A 21 18.65 36.20 31.65
C LEU A 21 19.59 36.50 30.46
N LEU A 22 20.86 36.77 30.72
CA LEU A 22 21.82 37.23 29.71
C LEU A 22 22.39 36.09 28.86
N SER A 23 22.62 34.93 29.44
CA SER A 23 23.29 33.80 28.75
C SER A 23 22.29 32.80 28.14
N GLU A 24 21.07 32.70 28.63
CA GLU A 24 20.13 31.70 28.17
C GLU A 24 18.87 32.32 27.52
N ILE A 25 18.11 33.11 28.27
CA ILE A 25 16.80 33.60 27.80
C ILE A 25 16.97 34.58 26.65
N LEU A 26 17.84 35.56 26.78
CA LEU A 26 18.03 36.64 25.81
C LEU A 26 18.58 36.13 24.47
N PRO A 27 19.61 35.28 24.40
CA PRO A 27 20.08 34.73 23.13
C PRO A 27 19.06 33.83 22.43
N LYS A 28 18.32 32.99 23.18
CA LYS A 28 17.27 32.13 22.61
C LYS A 28 16.12 32.97 22.03
N THR A 29 15.69 34.00 22.77
CA THR A 29 14.62 34.89 22.31
C THR A 29 15.03 35.69 21.06
N ILE A 30 16.25 36.23 21.04
CA ILE A 30 16.78 36.92 19.84
C ILE A 30 16.89 35.96 18.66
N GLY A 31 17.37 34.73 18.90
CA GLY A 31 17.45 33.70 17.87
C GLY A 31 16.10 33.36 17.27
N ALA A 32 15.08 33.18 18.11
CA ALA A 32 13.72 32.87 17.65
C ALA A 32 13.05 34.05 16.90
N LEU A 33 13.24 35.29 17.35
CA LEU A 33 12.63 36.45 16.73
C LEU A 33 13.29 36.88 15.42
N TYR A 34 14.62 36.79 15.36
CA TYR A 34 15.41 37.34 14.25
C TYR A 34 16.09 36.29 13.40
N TRP A 35 15.65 35.03 13.43
CA TRP A 35 16.26 33.90 12.76
C TRP A 35 16.56 34.16 11.27
N ARG A 36 15.62 34.78 10.53
CA ARG A 36 15.80 35.09 9.10
C ARG A 36 16.96 36.07 8.82
N ARG A 37 17.18 37.06 9.70
CA ARG A 37 18.28 38.02 9.56
C ARG A 37 19.61 37.44 10.04
N LEU A 38 19.55 36.63 11.07
CA LEU A 38 20.72 35.97 11.66
C LEU A 38 21.27 34.84 10.78
N THR A 39 20.46 34.25 9.92
CA THR A 39 20.86 33.13 9.06
C THR A 39 22.13 33.45 8.23
N VAL A 40 22.21 34.61 7.58
CA VAL A 40 23.36 35.00 6.75
C VAL A 40 24.61 35.18 7.60
N SER A 41 24.48 35.86 8.75
CA SER A 41 25.61 36.06 9.68
C SER A 41 26.08 34.74 10.29
N SER A 42 25.15 33.89 10.71
CA SER A 42 25.46 32.59 11.25
C SER A 42 26.13 31.67 10.23
N TYR A 43 25.73 31.74 8.96
CA TYR A 43 26.39 31.01 7.86
C TYR A 43 27.89 31.40 7.75
N HIS A 44 28.21 32.70 7.75
CA HIS A 44 29.59 33.13 7.63
C HIS A 44 30.43 32.77 8.87
N ILE A 45 29.85 32.88 10.06
CA ILE A 45 30.48 32.47 11.31
C ILE A 45 30.77 30.96 11.31
N LEU A 46 29.77 30.15 10.95
CA LEU A 46 29.91 28.70 10.86
C LEU A 46 30.93 28.28 9.81
N LYS A 47 30.90 28.94 8.63
CA LYS A 47 31.90 28.71 7.58
C LYS A 47 33.32 29.01 8.04
N GLY A 48 33.49 30.12 8.74
CA GLY A 48 34.79 30.47 9.33
C GLY A 48 35.25 29.47 10.40
N LEU A 49 34.33 29.04 11.25
CA LEU A 49 34.58 28.02 12.27
C LEU A 49 34.95 26.68 11.62
N MET A 50 34.22 26.27 10.58
CA MET A 50 34.53 25.04 9.83
C MET A 50 35.92 25.11 9.21
N TRP A 51 36.32 26.26 8.62
CA TRP A 51 37.65 26.43 8.08
C TRP A 51 38.72 26.34 9.17
N LEU A 52 38.48 26.94 10.33
CA LEU A 52 39.40 26.90 11.48
C LEU A 52 39.55 25.47 12.03
N LEU A 53 38.46 24.72 12.09
CA LEU A 53 38.43 23.35 12.60
C LEU A 53 38.79 22.28 11.56
N TRP A 54 38.87 22.66 10.27
CA TRP A 54 39.17 21.74 9.18
C TRP A 54 40.37 20.81 9.42
N PRO A 55 41.53 21.27 9.94
CA PRO A 55 42.67 20.39 10.18
C PRO A 55 42.38 19.35 11.24
N ILE A 56 41.55 19.69 12.25
CA ILE A 56 41.13 18.74 13.29
C ILE A 56 40.19 17.69 12.72
N VAL A 57 39.25 18.11 11.87
CA VAL A 57 38.30 17.21 11.19
C VAL A 57 39.05 16.21 10.31
N VAL A 58 39.99 16.67 9.48
CA VAL A 58 40.82 15.80 8.63
C VAL A 58 41.61 14.78 9.47
N MET A 59 42.15 15.20 10.60
CA MET A 59 42.87 14.29 11.52
C MET A 59 41.94 13.20 12.06
N ILE A 60 40.72 13.58 12.45
CA ILE A 60 39.68 12.62 12.92
C ILE A 60 39.24 11.69 11.78
N GLU A 61 39.03 12.19 10.57
CA GLU A 61 38.68 11.37 9.41
C GLU A 61 39.76 10.33 9.07
N MET A 62 41.03 10.74 9.11
CA MET A 62 42.15 9.82 8.93
C MET A 62 42.18 8.72 10.02
N MET A 63 41.83 9.05 11.26
CA MET A 63 41.71 8.05 12.34
C MET A 63 40.50 7.12 12.16
N ARG A 64 39.42 7.58 11.50
CA ARG A 64 38.21 6.78 11.21
C ARG A 64 38.32 5.95 9.93
N ALA A 65 39.26 6.27 9.03
CA ALA A 65 39.41 5.57 7.75
C ALA A 65 39.52 4.01 7.86
N PRO A 66 40.14 3.41 8.90
CA PRO A 66 40.18 1.96 9.05
C PRO A 66 38.88 1.36 9.59
N PHE A 67 37.91 2.16 10.06
CA PHE A 67 36.64 1.66 10.54
C PHE A 67 35.61 1.65 9.41
N PRO A 68 34.80 0.59 9.25
CA PRO A 68 33.73 0.57 8.25
C PRO A 68 32.81 1.77 8.50
N GLN A 69 32.59 2.54 7.43
CA GLN A 69 31.59 3.60 7.47
C GLN A 69 30.24 2.90 7.72
N VAL A 70 29.57 3.27 8.80
CA VAL A 70 28.15 2.97 8.96
C VAL A 70 27.48 3.67 7.77
N GLU A 71 26.94 2.89 6.83
CA GLU A 71 26.18 3.41 5.72
C GLU A 71 25.17 4.42 6.26
N THR A 72 25.19 5.60 5.69
CA THR A 72 24.21 6.66 6.00
C THR A 72 22.84 6.00 5.92
N GLU A 73 22.11 5.99 7.02
CA GLU A 73 20.80 5.38 7.12
C GLU A 73 19.97 5.82 5.92
N THR A 74 19.77 4.88 5.01
CA THR A 74 18.80 5.09 3.94
C THR A 74 17.44 5.20 4.61
N VAL A 75 16.69 6.25 4.26
CA VAL A 75 15.34 6.47 4.79
C VAL A 75 14.58 5.15 4.75
N THR A 76 14.15 4.69 5.91
CA THR A 76 13.42 3.44 6.04
C THR A 76 11.94 3.63 5.69
N ARG A 77 11.24 2.55 5.37
CA ARG A 77 9.79 2.60 5.13
C ARG A 77 9.01 3.13 6.34
N ASN A 78 9.44 2.77 7.55
CA ASN A 78 8.84 3.28 8.77
C ASN A 78 9.03 4.80 8.92
N GLU A 79 10.18 5.33 8.52
CA GLU A 79 10.39 6.78 8.51
C GLU A 79 9.51 7.48 7.48
N LEU A 80 9.27 6.85 6.30
CA LEU A 80 8.31 7.39 5.32
C LEU A 80 6.88 7.37 5.84
N SER A 81 6.47 6.31 6.55
CA SER A 81 5.17 6.22 7.21
C SER A 81 5.00 7.36 8.21
N VAL A 82 5.96 7.55 9.12
CA VAL A 82 5.92 8.64 10.12
C VAL A 82 5.95 10.03 9.46
N LEU A 83 6.65 10.18 8.33
CA LEU A 83 6.63 11.44 7.58
C LEU A 83 5.27 11.74 6.95
N ALA A 84 4.56 10.70 6.50
CA ALA A 84 3.19 10.85 5.99
C ALA A 84 2.23 11.30 7.12
N ASP A 85 2.31 10.67 8.30
CA ASP A 85 1.53 11.06 9.48
C ASP A 85 1.78 12.55 9.87
N ILE A 86 3.05 12.97 9.89
CA ILE A 86 3.42 14.36 10.20
C ILE A 86 2.90 15.34 9.13
N ALA A 87 2.89 14.93 7.86
CA ALA A 87 2.41 15.76 6.76
C ALA A 87 0.89 15.96 6.84
N GLU A 88 0.14 14.92 7.21
CA GLU A 88 -1.30 15.00 7.47
C GLU A 88 -1.58 15.90 8.69
N GLU A 89 -0.96 15.67 9.85
CA GLU A 89 -1.11 16.50 11.05
C GLU A 89 -0.79 18.00 10.81
N SER A 90 0.01 18.29 9.78
CA SER A 90 0.40 19.66 9.40
C SER A 90 -0.46 20.25 8.29
N ASP A 91 -1.56 19.63 7.90
CA ASP A 91 -2.45 20.00 6.78
C ASP A 91 -1.69 20.17 5.43
N VAL A 92 -0.62 19.38 5.20
CA VAL A 92 0.15 19.37 3.94
C VAL A 92 -0.44 18.39 2.94
N ILE A 93 -0.98 17.27 3.44
CA ILE A 93 -1.73 16.26 2.70
C ILE A 93 -3.05 15.99 3.42
N GLU A 94 -4.04 15.46 2.68
CA GLU A 94 -5.33 15.07 3.22
C GLU A 94 -5.28 13.65 3.84
N GLU A 95 -6.26 13.29 4.68
CA GLU A 95 -6.32 12.00 5.38
C GLU A 95 -6.36 10.81 4.40
N ASP A 96 -7.07 10.96 3.27
CA ASP A 96 -7.15 9.96 2.22
C ASP A 96 -5.82 9.79 1.46
N GLU A 97 -5.07 10.86 1.24
CA GLU A 97 -3.73 10.81 0.65
C GLU A 97 -2.73 10.09 1.58
N GLU A 98 -2.80 10.37 2.89
CA GLU A 98 -2.01 9.68 3.91
C GLU A 98 -2.32 8.18 3.90
N ALA A 99 -3.62 7.81 3.93
CA ALA A 99 -4.06 6.41 3.90
C ALA A 99 -3.52 5.65 2.68
N VAL A 100 -3.55 6.24 1.48
CA VAL A 100 -2.98 5.66 0.26
C VAL A 100 -1.47 5.42 0.40
N ILE A 101 -0.73 6.39 0.96
CA ILE A 101 0.72 6.24 1.20
C ILE A 101 1.00 5.08 2.16
N GLN A 102 0.25 5.00 3.27
CA GLN A 102 0.39 3.92 4.25
C GLN A 102 0.09 2.55 3.64
N ASN A 103 -1.00 2.44 2.86
CA ASN A 103 -1.39 1.21 2.19
C ASN A 103 -0.35 0.78 1.13
N LEU A 104 0.19 1.74 0.36
CA LEU A 104 1.27 1.47 -0.60
C LEU A 104 2.52 0.89 0.09
N LEU A 105 2.89 1.42 1.24
CA LEU A 105 4.02 0.90 2.00
C LEU A 105 3.77 -0.52 2.54
N LYS A 106 2.49 -0.87 2.81
CA LYS A 106 2.07 -2.18 3.31
C LYS A 106 1.88 -3.25 2.23
N LEU A 107 1.70 -2.89 0.94
CA LEU A 107 1.41 -3.85 -0.13
C LEU A 107 2.40 -5.03 -0.22
N ARG A 108 3.64 -4.84 0.19
CA ARG A 108 4.64 -5.92 0.24
C ARG A 108 4.41 -6.94 1.35
N GLU A 109 3.72 -6.55 2.40
CA GLU A 109 3.47 -7.37 3.57
C GLU A 109 2.19 -8.18 3.40
N ILE A 110 1.23 -7.65 2.65
CA ILE A 110 -0.05 -8.30 2.35
C ILE A 110 0.18 -9.39 1.31
N ARG A 111 -0.43 -10.56 1.51
CA ARG A 111 -0.40 -11.70 0.60
C ARG A 111 -1.63 -11.73 -0.28
N VAL A 112 -1.48 -12.30 -1.49
CA VAL A 112 -2.61 -12.54 -2.40
C VAL A 112 -3.73 -13.31 -1.71
N ALA A 113 -3.42 -14.27 -0.84
CA ALA A 113 -4.39 -15.02 -0.05
C ALA A 113 -5.34 -14.14 0.80
N GLU A 114 -4.90 -12.95 1.20
CA GLU A 114 -5.66 -12.05 2.07
C GLU A 114 -6.68 -11.21 1.31
N ILE A 115 -6.42 -10.97 0.00
CA ILE A 115 -7.25 -10.08 -0.83
C ILE A 115 -7.99 -10.82 -1.96
N MET A 116 -7.57 -12.05 -2.30
CA MET A 116 -8.16 -12.80 -3.41
C MET A 116 -9.65 -13.12 -3.19
N THR A 117 -10.39 -13.21 -4.28
CA THR A 117 -11.72 -13.83 -4.29
C THR A 117 -11.55 -15.35 -4.17
N PRO A 118 -12.01 -15.99 -3.06
CA PRO A 118 -11.83 -17.41 -2.83
C PRO A 118 -12.56 -18.28 -3.85
N ARG A 119 -12.01 -19.48 -4.15
CA ARG A 119 -12.57 -20.41 -5.16
C ARG A 119 -14.04 -20.77 -4.95
N VAL A 120 -14.51 -20.74 -3.71
CA VAL A 120 -15.89 -21.14 -3.35
C VAL A 120 -16.96 -20.13 -3.80
N VAL A 121 -16.56 -18.90 -4.09
CA VAL A 121 -17.45 -17.82 -4.57
C VAL A 121 -17.14 -17.41 -6.01
N MET A 122 -16.13 -18.03 -6.67
CA MET A 122 -15.79 -17.74 -8.05
C MET A 122 -16.90 -18.15 -9.02
N THR A 123 -17.21 -17.27 -9.96
CA THR A 123 -18.03 -17.63 -11.14
C THR A 123 -17.13 -18.14 -12.25
N THR A 124 -17.23 -19.43 -12.56
CA THR A 124 -16.47 -20.08 -13.63
C THR A 124 -17.40 -20.60 -14.72
N VAL A 125 -16.84 -20.78 -15.91
CA VAL A 125 -17.53 -21.40 -17.06
C VAL A 125 -16.78 -22.65 -17.49
N ASP A 126 -17.53 -23.69 -17.96
CA ASP A 126 -16.92 -24.91 -18.46
C ASP A 126 -16.47 -24.71 -19.90
N ALA A 127 -15.30 -25.25 -20.27
CA ALA A 127 -14.74 -25.15 -21.61
C ALA A 127 -15.65 -25.75 -22.69
N ASP A 128 -16.46 -26.75 -22.32
CA ASP A 128 -17.39 -27.43 -23.23
C ASP A 128 -18.77 -26.79 -23.32
N GLU A 129 -19.10 -25.82 -22.43
CA GLU A 129 -20.32 -25.03 -22.54
C GLU A 129 -20.28 -24.15 -23.79
N SER A 130 -21.43 -24.07 -24.47
CA SER A 130 -21.63 -23.17 -25.63
C SER A 130 -22.05 -21.77 -25.16
N VAL A 131 -21.97 -20.81 -26.09
CA VAL A 131 -22.50 -19.45 -25.85
C VAL A 131 -23.96 -19.48 -25.43
N ARG A 132 -24.77 -20.38 -26.02
CA ARG A 132 -26.19 -20.59 -25.66
C ARG A 132 -26.32 -21.04 -24.21
N ASP A 133 -25.55 -22.05 -23.79
CA ASP A 133 -25.61 -22.61 -22.44
C ASP A 133 -25.28 -21.55 -21.41
N ILE A 134 -24.26 -20.70 -21.67
CA ILE A 134 -23.87 -19.62 -20.79
C ILE A 134 -24.96 -18.56 -20.67
N LEU A 135 -25.57 -18.13 -21.80
CA LEU A 135 -26.64 -17.13 -21.76
C LEU A 135 -27.89 -17.64 -21.02
N ASP A 136 -28.18 -18.92 -21.12
CA ASP A 136 -29.31 -19.55 -20.41
C ASP A 136 -29.02 -19.71 -18.91
N ARG A 137 -27.76 -20.03 -18.54
CA ARG A 137 -27.34 -20.23 -17.14
C ARG A 137 -27.05 -18.91 -16.41
N ILE A 138 -26.46 -17.93 -17.10
CA ILE A 138 -26.04 -16.65 -16.54
C ILE A 138 -26.63 -15.51 -17.40
N PRO A 139 -27.95 -15.27 -17.31
CA PRO A 139 -28.61 -14.24 -18.13
C PRO A 139 -28.11 -12.83 -17.83
N ILE A 140 -27.67 -12.59 -16.60
CA ILE A 140 -27.03 -11.33 -16.18
C ILE A 140 -25.56 -11.63 -15.87
N MET A 141 -24.67 -11.23 -16.77
CA MET A 141 -23.23 -11.39 -16.60
C MET A 141 -22.64 -10.14 -15.96
N ILE A 142 -22.53 -10.15 -14.63
CA ILE A 142 -21.93 -9.04 -13.86
C ILE A 142 -20.42 -8.94 -14.12
N HIS A 143 -19.70 -10.07 -14.21
CA HIS A 143 -18.24 -10.06 -14.36
C HIS A 143 -17.83 -9.87 -15.82
N GLY A 144 -16.92 -8.94 -16.06
CA GLY A 144 -16.35 -8.66 -17.40
C GLY A 144 -15.43 -9.78 -17.92
N ARG A 145 -14.88 -10.60 -17.01
CA ARG A 145 -13.99 -11.74 -17.28
C ARG A 145 -14.42 -12.93 -16.47
N MET A 146 -14.55 -14.07 -17.12
CA MET A 146 -14.92 -15.33 -16.48
C MET A 146 -13.85 -16.38 -16.73
N PRO A 147 -13.27 -16.97 -15.65
CA PRO A 147 -12.32 -18.07 -15.78
C PRO A 147 -12.99 -19.28 -16.43
N VAL A 148 -12.23 -19.95 -17.29
CA VAL A 148 -12.65 -21.17 -18.01
C VAL A 148 -11.94 -22.35 -17.42
N SER A 149 -12.69 -23.34 -16.93
CA SER A 149 -12.16 -24.62 -16.47
C SER A 149 -12.59 -25.77 -17.38
N ARG A 150 -11.90 -26.90 -17.33
CA ARG A 150 -12.27 -28.08 -18.13
C ARG A 150 -12.98 -29.13 -17.28
N GLU A 151 -12.27 -29.84 -16.43
CA GLU A 151 -12.86 -30.94 -15.65
C GLU A 151 -13.32 -30.47 -14.25
N ASN A 152 -12.62 -29.52 -13.68
CA ASN A 152 -12.90 -28.97 -12.37
C ASN A 152 -12.24 -27.58 -12.24
N VAL A 153 -12.52 -26.88 -11.15
CA VAL A 153 -12.01 -25.55 -10.86
C VAL A 153 -10.45 -25.53 -10.74
N ASP A 154 -9.80 -26.67 -10.50
CA ASP A 154 -8.35 -26.75 -10.43
C ASP A 154 -7.69 -26.81 -11.83
N ASP A 155 -8.45 -27.26 -12.85
CA ASP A 155 -8.01 -27.29 -14.26
C ASP A 155 -8.44 -26.00 -15.00
N MET A 156 -7.94 -24.86 -14.54
CA MET A 156 -8.15 -23.56 -15.20
C MET A 156 -7.32 -23.50 -16.47
N ILE A 157 -7.99 -23.44 -17.63
CA ILE A 157 -7.33 -23.38 -18.93
C ILE A 157 -7.20 -21.97 -19.48
N GLY A 158 -7.98 -21.01 -18.96
CA GLY A 158 -7.94 -19.64 -19.45
C GLY A 158 -9.05 -18.77 -18.87
N LEU A 159 -9.31 -17.68 -19.54
CA LEU A 159 -10.44 -16.78 -19.27
C LEU A 159 -11.16 -16.40 -20.55
N VAL A 160 -12.47 -16.14 -20.47
CA VAL A 160 -13.29 -15.60 -21.55
C VAL A 160 -13.80 -14.22 -21.17
N LEU A 161 -13.89 -13.32 -22.15
CA LEU A 161 -14.43 -11.98 -21.97
C LEU A 161 -15.95 -11.99 -22.20
N ARG A 162 -16.69 -11.36 -21.29
CA ARG A 162 -18.15 -11.09 -21.49
C ARG A 162 -18.45 -10.49 -22.86
N SER A 163 -17.66 -9.51 -23.28
CA SER A 163 -17.83 -8.85 -24.57
C SER A 163 -17.68 -9.80 -25.77
N GLU A 164 -16.83 -10.83 -25.65
CA GLU A 164 -16.65 -11.83 -26.71
C GLU A 164 -17.85 -12.78 -26.77
N ILE A 165 -18.38 -13.21 -25.62
CA ILE A 165 -19.59 -14.05 -25.54
C ILE A 165 -20.76 -13.29 -26.16
N LEU A 166 -20.99 -12.03 -25.76
CA LEU A 166 -22.08 -11.20 -26.30
C LEU A 166 -21.91 -10.89 -27.78
N ARG A 167 -20.67 -10.73 -28.24
CA ARG A 167 -20.39 -10.54 -29.66
C ARG A 167 -20.78 -11.77 -30.48
N ARG A 168 -20.41 -12.97 -30.02
CA ARG A 168 -20.81 -14.23 -30.69
C ARG A 168 -22.31 -14.41 -30.69
N ALA A 169 -22.99 -14.08 -29.60
CA ALA A 169 -24.45 -14.12 -29.56
C ALA A 169 -25.10 -13.13 -30.54
N ALA A 170 -24.52 -11.94 -30.70
CA ALA A 170 -25.01 -10.95 -31.67
C ALA A 170 -24.78 -11.36 -33.14
N ASP A 171 -23.77 -12.21 -33.38
CA ASP A 171 -23.47 -12.79 -34.71
C ASP A 171 -24.25 -14.12 -34.95
N ASP A 172 -25.19 -14.50 -34.05
CA ASP A 172 -25.94 -15.77 -34.07
C ASP A 172 -25.08 -17.04 -33.93
N ASP A 173 -23.82 -16.91 -33.47
CA ASP A 173 -22.85 -17.99 -33.27
C ASP A 173 -23.02 -18.64 -31.88
N PHE A 174 -24.19 -19.21 -31.60
CA PHE A 174 -24.54 -19.74 -30.27
C PHE A 174 -23.88 -21.07 -29.94
N ASP A 175 -23.36 -21.81 -30.90
CA ASP A 175 -22.81 -23.16 -30.72
C ASP A 175 -21.29 -23.14 -30.44
N VAL A 176 -20.65 -21.96 -30.47
CA VAL A 176 -19.23 -21.80 -30.16
C VAL A 176 -18.97 -22.09 -28.68
N LYS A 177 -17.94 -22.90 -28.38
CA LYS A 177 -17.60 -23.32 -27.05
C LYS A 177 -16.72 -22.29 -26.31
N MET A 178 -16.83 -22.23 -24.97
CA MET A 178 -16.04 -21.33 -24.14
C MET A 178 -14.54 -21.62 -24.25
N GLY A 179 -14.16 -22.89 -24.38
CA GLY A 179 -12.77 -23.27 -24.60
C GLY A 179 -12.15 -22.68 -25.89
N GLU A 180 -12.94 -22.50 -26.95
CA GLU A 180 -12.49 -21.87 -28.21
C GLU A 180 -12.31 -20.35 -28.09
N LEU A 181 -13.10 -19.72 -27.20
CA LEU A 181 -13.03 -18.29 -26.94
C LEU A 181 -12.02 -17.94 -25.82
N SER A 182 -11.52 -18.95 -25.11
CA SER A 182 -10.64 -18.74 -23.96
C SER A 182 -9.29 -18.18 -24.39
N ARG A 183 -8.76 -17.28 -23.56
CA ARG A 183 -7.40 -16.75 -23.63
C ARG A 183 -6.61 -17.28 -22.46
N GLU A 184 -5.30 -17.35 -22.60
CA GLU A 184 -4.41 -17.75 -21.51
C GLU A 184 -4.63 -16.87 -20.28
N ILE A 185 -4.63 -17.48 -19.11
CA ILE A 185 -4.71 -16.79 -17.82
C ILE A 185 -3.41 -17.03 -17.06
N LEU A 186 -2.86 -15.96 -16.50
CA LEU A 186 -1.66 -16.03 -15.67
C LEU A 186 -2.00 -16.50 -14.27
N ALA A 187 -1.01 -17.09 -13.60
CA ALA A 187 -1.15 -17.58 -12.24
C ALA A 187 -0.02 -17.06 -11.34
N CYS A 188 -0.34 -16.87 -10.06
CA CYS A 188 0.64 -16.61 -9.00
C CYS A 188 0.38 -17.55 -7.81
N SER A 189 1.31 -17.61 -6.86
CA SER A 189 1.09 -18.31 -5.60
C SER A 189 0.23 -17.46 -4.66
N VAL A 190 -0.56 -18.10 -3.81
CA VAL A 190 -1.28 -17.42 -2.70
C VAL A 190 -0.33 -16.69 -1.74
N ASP A 191 0.92 -17.14 -1.63
CA ASP A 191 1.95 -16.53 -0.80
C ASP A 191 2.66 -15.34 -1.49
N THR A 192 2.32 -15.05 -2.75
CA THR A 192 2.87 -13.88 -3.46
C THR A 192 2.40 -12.61 -2.78
N SER A 193 3.30 -11.64 -2.57
CA SER A 193 2.91 -10.33 -2.05
C SER A 193 2.14 -9.53 -3.10
N VAL A 194 1.22 -8.68 -2.63
CA VAL A 194 0.30 -7.93 -3.50
C VAL A 194 1.06 -7.00 -4.45
N ASP A 195 2.19 -6.40 -4.02
CA ASP A 195 3.04 -5.59 -4.89
C ASP A 195 3.57 -6.40 -6.09
N LYS A 196 3.99 -7.66 -5.87
CA LYS A 196 4.45 -8.53 -6.97
C LYS A 196 3.32 -9.00 -7.87
N ALA A 197 2.14 -9.25 -7.30
CA ALA A 197 0.96 -9.56 -8.11
C ALA A 197 0.59 -8.39 -9.03
N LEU A 198 0.69 -7.15 -8.53
CA LEU A 198 0.52 -5.93 -9.31
C LEU A 198 1.54 -5.84 -10.45
N ASP A 199 2.82 -6.09 -10.15
CA ASP A 199 3.89 -6.09 -11.17
C ASP A 199 3.58 -7.10 -12.29
N ILE A 200 3.15 -8.34 -11.96
CA ILE A 200 2.79 -9.36 -12.94
C ILE A 200 1.64 -8.89 -13.84
N LEU A 201 0.59 -8.30 -13.26
CA LEU A 201 -0.55 -7.78 -14.02
C LEU A 201 -0.14 -6.66 -14.97
N LEU A 202 0.66 -5.69 -14.48
CA LEU A 202 1.09 -4.53 -15.27
C LEU A 202 2.06 -4.92 -16.41
N GLU A 203 3.03 -5.77 -16.14
CA GLU A 203 4.03 -6.20 -17.13
C GLU A 203 3.38 -6.98 -18.27
N ASN A 204 2.39 -7.82 -17.96
CA ASN A 204 1.69 -8.64 -18.94
C ASN A 204 0.44 -7.96 -19.52
N LYS A 205 0.05 -6.78 -19.01
CA LYS A 205 -1.17 -6.05 -19.39
C LYS A 205 -2.44 -6.87 -19.17
N GLU A 206 -2.41 -7.69 -18.13
CA GLU A 206 -3.55 -8.49 -17.70
C GLU A 206 -4.25 -7.81 -16.51
N GLN A 207 -5.49 -8.23 -16.22
CA GLN A 207 -6.28 -7.66 -15.13
C GLN A 207 -6.75 -8.72 -14.13
N LEU A 208 -6.38 -9.99 -14.36
CA LEU A 208 -6.81 -11.10 -13.54
C LEU A 208 -5.70 -12.15 -13.47
N LEU A 209 -5.44 -12.68 -12.27
CA LEU A 209 -4.54 -13.80 -12.02
C LEU A 209 -5.30 -14.91 -11.30
N VAL A 210 -4.92 -16.16 -11.60
CA VAL A 210 -5.32 -17.30 -10.77
C VAL A 210 -4.35 -17.41 -9.60
N ALA A 211 -4.87 -17.41 -8.39
CA ALA A 211 -4.09 -17.70 -7.18
C ALA A 211 -4.04 -19.22 -6.94
N LYS A 212 -2.82 -19.78 -6.91
CA LYS A 212 -2.59 -21.21 -6.70
C LYS A 212 -2.02 -21.49 -5.33
N ASP A 213 -2.51 -22.57 -4.71
CA ASP A 213 -2.00 -23.09 -3.45
C ASP A 213 -0.66 -23.81 -3.63
N GLN A 214 -0.07 -24.29 -2.52
CA GLN A 214 1.20 -25.02 -2.50
C GLN A 214 1.14 -26.38 -3.23
N PHE A 215 -0.04 -26.89 -3.52
CA PHE A 215 -0.26 -28.18 -4.23
C PHE A 215 -0.55 -27.95 -5.71
N GLY A 216 -0.62 -26.69 -6.16
CA GLY A 216 -0.93 -26.33 -7.53
C GLY A 216 -2.44 -26.23 -7.84
N GLY A 217 -3.29 -26.46 -6.85
CA GLY A 217 -4.75 -26.26 -6.94
C GLY A 217 -5.11 -24.79 -7.01
N THR A 218 -6.28 -24.48 -7.56
CA THR A 218 -6.82 -23.13 -7.62
C THR A 218 -7.38 -22.75 -6.25
N ALA A 219 -6.78 -21.79 -5.57
CA ALA A 219 -7.26 -21.24 -4.30
C ALA A 219 -8.25 -20.09 -4.51
N GLY A 220 -8.08 -19.30 -5.57
CA GLY A 220 -8.93 -18.15 -5.87
C GLY A 220 -8.46 -17.37 -7.08
N LEU A 221 -8.98 -16.15 -7.19
CA LEU A 221 -8.60 -15.16 -8.19
C LEU A 221 -8.19 -13.86 -7.51
N VAL A 222 -7.27 -13.14 -8.13
CA VAL A 222 -6.96 -11.76 -7.74
C VAL A 222 -7.04 -10.88 -8.98
N SER A 223 -7.79 -9.81 -8.89
CA SER A 223 -7.98 -8.83 -9.94
C SER A 223 -7.13 -7.57 -9.70
N MET A 224 -7.01 -6.74 -10.72
CA MET A 224 -6.45 -5.39 -10.59
C MET A 224 -7.31 -4.55 -9.63
N GLU A 225 -8.63 -4.76 -9.65
CA GLU A 225 -9.59 -4.07 -8.78
C GLU A 225 -9.32 -4.40 -7.31
N ASP A 226 -9.15 -5.68 -6.91
CA ASP A 226 -8.80 -6.08 -5.53
C ASP A 226 -7.52 -5.39 -5.02
N ILE A 227 -6.52 -5.24 -5.91
CA ILE A 227 -5.26 -4.59 -5.56
C ILE A 227 -5.44 -3.09 -5.38
N ILE A 228 -6.23 -2.44 -6.25
CA ILE A 228 -6.51 -1.00 -6.16
C ILE A 228 -7.36 -0.71 -4.93
N GLU A 229 -8.35 -1.53 -4.62
CA GLU A 229 -9.15 -1.43 -3.39
C GLU A 229 -8.25 -1.52 -2.14
N THR A 230 -7.32 -2.47 -2.14
CA THR A 230 -6.34 -2.61 -1.06
C THR A 230 -5.44 -1.39 -0.94
N LEU A 231 -5.05 -0.76 -2.06
CA LEU A 231 -4.24 0.45 -2.10
C LEU A 231 -5.02 1.67 -1.60
N LEU A 232 -6.26 1.83 -2.05
CA LEU A 232 -7.12 2.96 -1.67
C LEU A 232 -7.71 2.80 -0.25
N GLY A 233 -7.79 1.56 0.25
CA GLY A 233 -8.42 1.25 1.54
C GLY A 233 -9.95 1.34 1.51
N VAL A 234 -10.53 1.37 0.31
CA VAL A 234 -11.99 1.48 0.09
C VAL A 234 -12.41 0.45 -0.96
N GLU A 235 -13.64 -0.06 -0.84
CA GLU A 235 -14.24 -0.94 -1.83
C GLU A 235 -14.77 -0.12 -3.01
N ILE A 236 -14.44 -0.55 -4.23
CA ILE A 236 -14.89 0.10 -5.47
C ILE A 236 -16.14 -0.65 -5.93
N VAL A 237 -17.29 0.01 -5.80
CA VAL A 237 -18.57 -0.54 -6.27
C VAL A 237 -18.89 0.06 -7.62
N ASP A 238 -19.01 -0.77 -8.66
CA ASP A 238 -19.44 -0.37 -10.01
C ASP A 238 -20.97 -0.18 -10.05
N GLU A 239 -21.49 0.59 -11.01
CA GLU A 239 -22.93 0.76 -11.26
C GLU A 239 -23.64 -0.60 -11.50
N SER A 240 -22.97 -1.52 -12.20
CA SER A 240 -23.48 -2.87 -12.44
C SER A 240 -23.54 -3.75 -11.20
N ASP A 241 -22.66 -3.51 -10.23
CA ASP A 241 -22.62 -4.22 -8.94
C ASP A 241 -23.77 -3.73 -8.05
N GLN A 242 -24.06 -2.43 -8.05
CA GLN A 242 -25.16 -1.85 -7.31
C GLN A 242 -26.52 -2.41 -7.76
N ASP A 243 -26.74 -2.50 -9.08
CA ASP A 243 -27.94 -3.11 -9.63
C ASP A 243 -28.06 -4.60 -9.26
N ALA A 244 -26.92 -5.32 -9.27
CA ALA A 244 -26.87 -6.73 -8.90
C ALA A 244 -27.08 -6.96 -7.40
N ILE A 245 -26.65 -6.03 -6.54
CA ILE A 245 -26.93 -6.05 -5.08
C ILE A 245 -28.42 -5.80 -4.84
N ASP A 246 -29.01 -4.78 -5.47
CA ASP A 246 -30.42 -4.42 -5.34
C ASP A 246 -31.35 -5.55 -5.85
N ASP A 247 -30.94 -6.27 -6.89
CA ASP A 247 -31.64 -7.45 -7.43
C ASP A 247 -31.38 -8.74 -6.61
N GLY A 248 -30.50 -8.69 -5.61
CA GLY A 248 -30.15 -9.83 -4.75
C GLY A 248 -29.28 -10.89 -5.44
N VAL A 249 -28.63 -10.55 -6.54
CA VAL A 249 -27.73 -11.42 -7.33
C VAL A 249 -26.32 -11.39 -6.76
N LEU A 250 -25.88 -10.22 -6.27
CA LEU A 250 -24.59 -10.01 -5.62
C LEU A 250 -24.77 -9.72 -4.12
N HIS A 251 -23.86 -10.17 -3.30
CA HIS A 251 -23.81 -9.79 -1.90
C HIS A 251 -22.77 -8.68 -1.71
N GLU A 252 -23.09 -7.77 -0.80
CA GLU A 252 -22.32 -6.58 -0.45
C GLU A 252 -20.84 -6.87 -0.09
N ASP A 253 -20.56 -8.09 0.36
CA ASP A 253 -19.18 -8.56 0.61
C ASP A 253 -19.05 -10.07 0.29
N MET A 254 -18.52 -10.37 -0.90
CA MET A 254 -18.25 -11.74 -1.33
C MET A 254 -17.21 -12.45 -0.45
N ARG A 255 -16.29 -11.70 0.17
CA ARG A 255 -15.28 -12.22 1.13
C ARG A 255 -15.96 -12.63 2.45
N GLU A 256 -16.94 -11.85 2.91
CA GLU A 256 -17.72 -12.17 4.11
C GLU A 256 -18.59 -13.40 3.89
N LEU A 257 -19.13 -13.56 2.70
CA LEU A 257 -19.84 -14.76 2.27
C LEU A 257 -18.95 -16.00 2.26
N ALA A 258 -17.73 -15.87 1.76
CA ALA A 258 -16.75 -16.95 1.76
C ALA A 258 -16.38 -17.35 3.19
N LYS A 259 -16.15 -16.39 4.10
CA LYS A 259 -15.90 -16.66 5.52
C LYS A 259 -17.08 -17.40 6.18
N ARG A 260 -18.31 -16.95 5.97
CA ARG A 260 -19.52 -17.62 6.51
C ARG A 260 -19.69 -19.04 5.99
N ARG A 261 -19.35 -19.32 4.73
CA ARG A 261 -19.36 -20.69 4.19
C ARG A 261 -18.27 -21.57 4.78
N TYR A 262 -17.07 -21.01 4.98
CA TYR A 262 -15.97 -21.75 5.62
C TYR A 262 -16.27 -22.12 7.06
N ASP A 263 -16.88 -21.21 7.82
CA ASP A 263 -17.30 -21.48 9.21
C ASP A 263 -18.42 -22.53 9.29
N TYR A 264 -19.30 -22.59 8.29
CA TYR A 264 -20.39 -23.57 8.24
C TYR A 264 -19.91 -24.99 7.84
N GLU A 265 -18.85 -25.12 7.06
CA GLU A 265 -18.26 -26.43 6.70
C GLU A 265 -17.27 -26.96 7.77
N ALA A 266 -16.88 -26.10 8.73
CA ALA A 266 -15.96 -26.43 9.82
C ALA A 266 -16.70 -26.89 11.12
N GLU A 267 -18.04 -26.75 11.21
CA GLU A 267 -18.91 -27.31 12.25
C GLU A 267 -19.49 -28.67 11.81
#